data_4fe82203c33b17aa6ebe7dd980f38402
#
_entry.id   4fe82203c33b17aa6ebe7dd980f38402
#
_cell.length_a   1.000
_cell.length_b   1.000
_cell.length_c   1.000
_cell.angle_alpha   90.00
_cell.angle_beta   90.00
_cell.angle_gamma   90.00
#
_symmetry.space_group_name_H-M   'P 1'
#
loop_
_entity.id
_entity.type
_entity.pdbx_description
1 polymer ?
#
loop_
_entity_poly.entity_id
_entity_poly.type
_entity_poly.pdbx_seq_one_letter_code
_entity_poly.pdbx_strand_id
1 'polypeptide(L)'
;MKKRFFAAFLACSMVLGVFSGCGETETTESQESETLSTGETVSTQGEEKDSVVIAMGPTSEPEAGFDPAFGWGAGEHVHEPLIQSTLTVTNTDLTIGYDLATAYSVSEDGLTWEVTIRTDAMFADGEPLTAEDVAFTYNTVKETSSVNDFTMLDYAEAVDESTVVFHMTREFSIWPYTMAVVGIVPEHAYDSATYGANPIGSGRYILKQWDRGQQVILEANPDYYGEAPKMKRVTILFMEEDAAFLAAQAGQVDLAYTSATYSNEAVSGYRLEAYQSVDNRGFNLPAIASGEETESGVAIGNDFTSDVLVRRALNIGVDRQEMIDNVLNGYGTPAYSVCDQMPWYNSASQVEYDPEGAAALLDEAGWVMGSDGVREKDGVKAELHLLYSNGDSVRQALTADFASQMEALGISCSMEGVGWDTAYDRALSTPLLWGWGAHSPMELYNIYHTIGDTGSAQYSPYSNETVDQYMDEALACSDLEESYTLWQKAQWDGETGVTQEGDIPWVWLVNIDHLYWVREGLQVAEQKIHPHGHGWSVVNNVDQWTWA
;
A
#
# COMPACT_ATOMS: atom_id res chain seq x y z
N MET A 1 -3.63 -16.94 29.39
CA MET A 1 -4.72 -17.93 29.59
C MET A 1 -5.11 -18.47 28.22
N LYS A 2 -4.82 -19.74 27.95
CA LYS A 2 -5.05 -20.37 26.64
C LYS A 2 -6.54 -20.62 26.44
N LYS A 3 -7.13 -20.14 25.36
CA LYS A 3 -8.43 -20.62 24.84
C LYS A 3 -8.21 -21.20 23.44
N ARG A 4 -8.30 -22.52 23.37
CA ARG A 4 -8.33 -23.31 22.13
C ARG A 4 -9.73 -23.18 21.51
N PHE A 5 -9.82 -22.80 20.25
CA PHE A 5 -11.04 -22.97 19.46
C PHE A 5 -10.90 -24.22 18.58
N PHE A 6 -11.88 -25.10 18.69
CA PHE A 6 -12.04 -26.31 17.90
C PHE A 6 -12.73 -25.94 16.58
N ALA A 7 -12.12 -26.28 15.46
CA ALA A 7 -12.78 -26.27 14.15
C ALA A 7 -13.54 -27.59 13.95
N ALA A 8 -14.83 -27.51 13.68
CA ALA A 8 -15.66 -28.64 13.31
C ALA A 8 -15.78 -28.71 11.79
N PHE A 9 -15.22 -29.77 11.21
CA PHE A 9 -15.44 -30.16 9.82
C PHE A 9 -16.84 -30.72 9.65
N LEU A 10 -17.64 -30.17 8.75
CA LEU A 10 -18.87 -30.75 8.28
C LEU A 10 -18.70 -31.20 6.82
N ALA A 11 -18.60 -32.48 6.62
CA ALA A 11 -18.62 -33.11 5.30
C ALA A 11 -20.07 -33.19 4.81
N CYS A 12 -20.37 -32.65 3.63
CA CYS A 12 -21.65 -32.84 2.97
C CYS A 12 -21.47 -33.66 1.69
N SER A 13 -22.12 -34.79 1.68
CA SER A 13 -22.07 -35.86 0.69
C SER A 13 -22.84 -35.46 -0.59
N MET A 14 -22.27 -35.71 -1.74
CA MET A 14 -22.94 -35.70 -3.04
C MET A 14 -23.94 -36.81 -3.16
N VAL A 15 -25.15 -36.50 -3.61
CA VAL A 15 -26.10 -37.47 -4.18
C VAL A 15 -26.33 -37.14 -5.65
N LEU A 16 -25.86 -38.04 -6.49
CA LEU A 16 -26.18 -38.08 -7.92
C LEU A 16 -27.61 -38.65 -8.11
N GLY A 17 -28.42 -37.89 -8.78
CA GLY A 17 -29.72 -38.38 -9.27
C GLY A 17 -29.81 -38.23 -10.77
N VAL A 18 -29.71 -39.36 -11.47
CA VAL A 18 -29.97 -39.51 -12.93
C VAL A 18 -31.46 -39.73 -13.10
N PHE A 19 -32.11 -38.94 -13.93
CA PHE A 19 -33.36 -39.32 -14.56
C PHE A 19 -33.37 -38.96 -16.05
N SER A 20 -33.42 -40.03 -16.85
CA SER A 20 -33.78 -40.03 -18.27
C SER A 20 -35.29 -39.99 -18.42
N GLY A 21 -35.79 -39.34 -19.46
CA GLY A 21 -37.20 -39.40 -19.85
C GLY A 21 -37.42 -38.72 -21.21
N CYS A 22 -37.56 -39.53 -22.25
CA CYS A 22 -37.97 -39.17 -23.61
C CYS A 22 -39.47 -38.87 -23.73
N GLY A 23 -39.85 -38.12 -24.77
CA GLY A 23 -41.20 -38.14 -25.38
C GLY A 23 -41.63 -36.78 -25.93
N GLU A 24 -41.49 -36.63 -27.16
CA GLU A 24 -42.39 -36.52 -28.35
C GLU A 24 -43.21 -35.23 -28.49
N THR A 25 -42.89 -34.55 -29.59
CA THR A 25 -43.63 -33.99 -30.75
C THR A 25 -45.09 -33.50 -30.56
N GLU A 26 -45.39 -32.29 -30.97
CA GLU A 26 -46.20 -31.87 -32.12
C GLU A 26 -46.59 -30.38 -32.05
N THR A 27 -46.37 -29.73 -33.09
CA THR A 27 -46.99 -29.01 -34.22
C THR A 27 -47.49 -27.60 -33.95
N THR A 28 -46.90 -26.72 -34.76
CA THR A 28 -47.43 -25.64 -35.61
C THR A 28 -48.63 -24.83 -35.13
N GLU A 29 -48.40 -23.49 -35.07
CA GLU A 29 -49.25 -22.57 -35.84
C GLU A 29 -48.56 -21.18 -35.97
N SER A 30 -48.54 -20.76 -37.24
CA SER A 30 -48.14 -19.47 -37.76
C SER A 30 -49.23 -18.41 -37.53
N GLN A 31 -48.85 -17.17 -37.24
CA GLN A 31 -49.50 -15.93 -37.71
C GLN A 31 -48.64 -14.74 -37.32
N GLU A 32 -48.24 -14.06 -38.23
CA GLU A 32 -48.56 -12.86 -39.02
C GLU A 32 -47.70 -11.68 -38.63
N SER A 33 -46.97 -11.24 -39.66
CA SER A 33 -46.24 -9.98 -39.71
C SER A 33 -47.19 -8.78 -39.66
N GLU A 34 -46.99 -7.84 -38.75
CA GLU A 34 -47.38 -6.46 -38.98
C GLU A 34 -46.16 -5.56 -39.09
N THR A 35 -45.95 -5.11 -40.30
CA THR A 35 -45.11 -3.99 -40.69
C THR A 35 -45.79 -2.71 -40.25
N LEU A 36 -45.21 -1.97 -39.34
CA LEU A 36 -45.50 -0.56 -39.15
C LEU A 36 -44.23 0.26 -39.36
N SER A 37 -44.20 0.84 -40.55
CA SER A 37 -43.38 1.98 -40.92
C SER A 37 -43.87 3.22 -40.16
N THR A 38 -42.97 3.94 -39.55
CA THR A 38 -42.82 5.37 -39.75
C THR A 38 -41.61 5.83 -38.95
N GLY A 39 -40.69 6.46 -39.63
CA GLY A 39 -39.51 7.06 -39.03
C GLY A 39 -39.86 8.25 -38.16
N GLU A 40 -39.36 8.23 -37.01
CA GLU A 40 -38.92 9.42 -36.28
C GLU A 40 -37.45 9.21 -35.97
N THR A 41 -36.62 10.00 -36.65
CA THR A 41 -35.23 10.23 -36.25
C THR A 41 -35.26 10.94 -34.93
N VAL A 42 -35.29 10.19 -33.85
CA VAL A 42 -34.89 10.69 -32.55
C VAL A 42 -33.38 10.91 -32.63
N SER A 43 -32.95 12.16 -32.74
CA SER A 43 -31.61 12.54 -32.47
C SER A 43 -31.38 12.23 -30.98
N THR A 44 -30.83 11.06 -30.68
CA THR A 44 -30.18 10.82 -29.41
C THR A 44 -28.99 11.78 -29.37
N GLN A 45 -29.15 12.93 -28.70
CA GLN A 45 -28.04 13.54 -28.01
C GLN A 45 -27.49 12.39 -27.16
N GLY A 46 -26.26 11.95 -27.47
CA GLY A 46 -25.61 10.90 -26.72
C GLY A 46 -25.61 11.34 -25.25
N GLU A 47 -26.26 10.59 -24.39
CA GLU A 47 -26.06 10.76 -22.95
C GLU A 47 -24.55 10.60 -22.72
N GLU A 48 -23.97 11.61 -22.13
CA GLU A 48 -22.54 11.62 -21.77
C GLU A 48 -22.32 10.43 -20.82
N LYS A 49 -21.42 9.52 -21.19
CA LYS A 49 -21.14 8.34 -20.35
C LYS A 49 -20.50 8.82 -19.04
N ASP A 50 -21.17 8.55 -17.92
CA ASP A 50 -20.77 9.01 -16.57
C ASP A 50 -20.55 7.84 -15.60
N SER A 51 -20.27 6.67 -16.13
CA SER A 51 -20.00 5.46 -15.36
C SER A 51 -18.72 4.78 -15.81
N VAL A 52 -18.09 4.07 -14.87
CA VAL A 52 -16.85 3.30 -15.11
C VAL A 52 -16.91 1.95 -14.42
N VAL A 53 -16.39 0.92 -15.08
CA VAL A 53 -16.20 -0.44 -14.54
C VAL A 53 -14.71 -0.72 -14.45
N ILE A 54 -14.24 -1.02 -13.23
CA ILE A 54 -12.83 -1.17 -12.90
C ILE A 54 -12.59 -2.59 -12.38
N ALA A 55 -11.58 -3.29 -12.90
CA ALA A 55 -11.12 -4.55 -12.35
C ALA A 55 -9.91 -4.31 -11.45
N MET A 56 -9.99 -4.79 -10.21
CA MET A 56 -8.91 -4.82 -9.22
C MET A 56 -8.60 -6.25 -8.78
N GLY A 57 -7.43 -6.48 -8.19
CA GLY A 57 -7.06 -7.77 -7.63
C GLY A 57 -7.94 -8.16 -6.43
N PRO A 58 -8.08 -9.47 -6.12
CA PRO A 58 -8.89 -9.92 -4.99
C PRO A 58 -8.42 -9.35 -3.64
N THR A 59 -7.11 -9.13 -3.49
CA THR A 59 -6.50 -8.54 -2.29
C THR A 59 -6.85 -7.07 -2.09
N SER A 60 -7.45 -6.41 -3.09
CA SER A 60 -7.96 -5.03 -2.96
C SER A 60 -9.29 -4.96 -2.21
N GLU A 61 -10.00 -6.09 -2.02
CA GLU A 61 -11.27 -6.07 -1.27
C GLU A 61 -10.98 -5.76 0.21
N PRO A 62 -11.63 -4.75 0.82
CA PRO A 62 -11.41 -4.42 2.22
C PRO A 62 -11.89 -5.53 3.16
N GLU A 63 -10.99 -6.16 3.91
CA GLU A 63 -11.33 -7.27 4.81
C GLU A 63 -12.31 -6.86 5.91
N ALA A 64 -12.04 -5.72 6.55
CA ALA A 64 -12.89 -5.14 7.60
C ALA A 64 -14.08 -4.34 7.06
N GLY A 65 -14.22 -4.21 5.73
CA GLY A 65 -15.21 -3.33 5.10
C GLY A 65 -14.75 -1.88 5.05
N PHE A 66 -15.71 -0.99 4.83
CA PHE A 66 -15.47 0.44 4.66
C PHE A 66 -15.57 1.20 5.98
N ASP A 67 -15.00 0.66 7.05
CA ASP A 67 -14.98 1.26 8.38
C ASP A 67 -13.61 1.85 8.71
N PRO A 68 -13.46 3.19 8.75
CA PRO A 68 -12.19 3.83 9.08
C PRO A 68 -11.68 3.50 10.48
N ALA A 69 -12.57 3.15 11.42
CA ALA A 69 -12.17 2.80 12.78
C ALA A 69 -11.40 1.48 12.87
N PHE A 70 -11.62 0.58 11.92
CA PHE A 70 -10.82 -0.64 11.79
C PHE A 70 -9.73 -0.53 10.71
N GLY A 71 -9.58 0.65 10.09
CA GLY A 71 -8.65 0.90 8.98
C GLY A 71 -9.14 0.25 7.70
N TRP A 72 -10.02 0.95 6.95
CA TRP A 72 -10.36 0.40 5.66
C TRP A 72 -9.17 0.48 4.70
N GLY A 73 -8.73 -0.68 4.30
CA GLY A 73 -7.54 -0.88 3.50
C GLY A 73 -7.38 -2.35 3.19
N ALA A 74 -6.35 -2.68 2.43
CA ALA A 74 -5.98 -4.04 2.14
C ALA A 74 -4.68 -4.39 2.87
N GLY A 75 -4.69 -5.44 3.66
CA GLY A 75 -3.55 -5.81 4.50
C GLY A 75 -3.24 -4.76 5.56
N GLU A 76 -1.98 -4.37 5.67
CA GLU A 76 -1.49 -3.36 6.61
C GLU A 76 -1.51 -1.93 6.04
N HIS A 77 -2.08 -1.73 4.84
CA HIS A 77 -2.07 -0.45 4.15
C HIS A 77 -3.42 0.25 4.22
N VAL A 78 -3.40 1.50 4.65
CA VAL A 78 -4.58 2.36 4.75
C VAL A 78 -4.70 3.20 3.48
N HIS A 79 -5.92 3.29 2.94
CA HIS A 79 -6.20 4.05 1.72
C HIS A 79 -7.01 5.31 2.01
N GLU A 80 -6.86 6.33 1.15
CA GLU A 80 -7.69 7.52 1.17
C GLU A 80 -9.15 7.12 0.87
N PRO A 81 -10.13 7.46 1.75
CA PRO A 81 -11.50 7.01 1.58
C PRO A 81 -12.23 7.76 0.46
N LEU A 82 -13.15 7.07 -0.21
CA LEU A 82 -14.07 7.65 -1.20
C LEU A 82 -15.45 7.95 -0.61
N ILE A 83 -15.83 7.20 0.44
CA ILE A 83 -17.17 7.25 1.05
C ILE A 83 -17.22 8.28 2.19
N GLN A 84 -16.17 8.32 2.98
CA GLN A 84 -16.01 9.31 4.05
C GLN A 84 -15.15 10.47 3.55
N SER A 85 -15.31 11.65 4.14
CA SER A 85 -14.37 12.76 4.02
C SER A 85 -13.33 12.71 5.13
N THR A 86 -12.16 13.29 4.89
CA THR A 86 -11.05 13.38 5.85
C THR A 86 -10.85 14.83 6.29
N LEU A 87 -10.05 15.08 7.31
CA LEU A 87 -9.73 16.46 7.71
C LEU A 87 -8.78 17.14 6.73
N THR A 88 -7.76 16.41 6.28
CA THR A 88 -6.76 16.86 5.32
C THR A 88 -6.72 15.91 4.12
N VAL A 89 -5.98 16.27 3.08
CA VAL A 89 -5.74 15.42 1.89
C VAL A 89 -4.27 15.51 1.48
N THR A 90 -3.77 14.46 0.85
CA THR A 90 -2.48 14.49 0.17
C THR A 90 -2.69 14.94 -1.28
N ASN A 91 -2.16 16.10 -1.64
CA ASN A 91 -2.25 16.67 -2.99
C ASN A 91 -1.42 15.86 -4.00
N THR A 92 -1.57 16.15 -5.29
CA THR A 92 -0.81 15.51 -6.38
C THR A 92 0.70 15.75 -6.26
N ASP A 93 1.12 16.87 -5.70
CA ASP A 93 2.52 17.21 -5.41
C ASP A 93 3.02 16.71 -4.05
N LEU A 94 2.24 15.87 -3.37
CA LEU A 94 2.50 15.28 -2.06
C LEU A 94 2.49 16.29 -0.88
N THR A 95 2.10 17.52 -1.10
CA THR A 95 1.81 18.46 -0.01
C THR A 95 0.51 18.13 0.68
N ILE A 96 0.36 18.54 1.93
CA ILE A 96 -0.90 18.39 2.66
C ILE A 96 -1.82 19.57 2.36
N GLY A 97 -3.03 19.24 1.90
CA GLY A 97 -4.13 20.18 1.69
C GLY A 97 -5.24 20.03 2.72
N TYR A 98 -6.25 20.86 2.64
CA TYR A 98 -7.44 20.80 3.48
C TYR A 98 -8.61 20.14 2.75
N ASP A 99 -9.45 19.38 3.48
CA ASP A 99 -10.76 18.87 3.02
C ASP A 99 -11.88 19.35 3.97
N LEU A 100 -12.18 18.60 5.03
CA LEU A 100 -13.11 19.08 6.07
C LEU A 100 -12.47 20.19 6.92
N ALA A 101 -11.18 20.10 7.23
CA ALA A 101 -10.47 21.16 7.91
C ALA A 101 -10.38 22.41 7.02
N THR A 102 -10.47 23.58 7.64
CA THR A 102 -10.24 24.88 7.01
C THR A 102 -8.97 25.55 7.56
N ALA A 103 -8.55 25.15 8.75
CA ALA A 103 -7.31 25.55 9.39
C ALA A 103 -6.94 24.55 10.49
N TYR A 104 -5.66 24.50 10.84
CA TYR A 104 -5.21 23.89 12.09
C TYR A 104 -4.06 24.69 12.69
N SER A 105 -3.87 24.56 13.98
CA SER A 105 -2.72 25.07 14.71
C SER A 105 -2.26 24.07 15.75
N VAL A 106 -0.98 24.13 16.11
CA VAL A 106 -0.37 23.32 17.16
C VAL A 106 0.13 24.21 18.27
N SER A 107 -0.02 23.78 19.53
CA SER A 107 0.51 24.49 20.69
C SER A 107 2.06 24.50 20.71
N GLU A 108 2.65 25.44 21.46
CA GLU A 108 4.11 25.57 21.57
C GLU A 108 4.80 24.29 22.11
N ASP A 109 4.09 23.50 22.92
CA ASP A 109 4.58 22.23 23.45
C ASP A 109 4.30 21.03 22.54
N GLY A 110 3.69 21.24 21.36
CA GLY A 110 3.37 20.17 20.39
C GLY A 110 2.28 19.20 20.84
N LEU A 111 1.67 19.41 22.01
CA LEU A 111 0.76 18.43 22.63
C LEU A 111 -0.72 18.71 22.38
N THR A 112 -1.05 19.80 21.71
CA THR A 112 -2.44 20.16 21.40
C THR A 112 -2.56 20.64 19.97
N TRP A 113 -3.42 19.97 19.21
CA TRP A 113 -3.79 20.37 17.83
C TRP A 113 -5.22 20.88 17.84
N GLU A 114 -5.42 22.13 17.48
CA GLU A 114 -6.73 22.71 17.27
C GLU A 114 -7.04 22.73 15.78
N VAL A 115 -8.14 22.13 15.37
CA VAL A 115 -8.55 22.02 13.97
C VAL A 115 -9.94 22.64 13.81
N THR A 116 -10.05 23.64 12.94
CA THR A 116 -11.33 24.22 12.54
C THR A 116 -11.85 23.53 11.28
N ILE A 117 -13.09 23.05 11.32
CA ILE A 117 -13.73 22.39 10.19
C ILE A 117 -14.79 23.29 9.52
N ARG A 118 -15.13 22.97 8.27
CA ARG A 118 -16.23 23.57 7.55
C ARG A 118 -17.58 23.20 8.20
N THR A 119 -18.60 24.01 7.99
CA THR A 119 -19.93 23.83 8.60
C THR A 119 -21.02 23.52 7.58
N ASP A 120 -20.67 23.28 6.32
CA ASP A 120 -21.59 23.00 5.21
C ASP A 120 -21.53 21.53 4.74
N ALA A 121 -20.73 20.69 5.42
CA ALA A 121 -20.65 19.26 5.15
C ALA A 121 -21.82 18.51 5.78
N MET A 122 -22.39 17.58 5.01
CA MET A 122 -23.50 16.72 5.43
C MET A 122 -23.12 15.25 5.23
N PHE A 123 -23.62 14.38 6.09
CA PHE A 123 -23.62 12.95 5.82
C PHE A 123 -24.69 12.58 4.78
N ALA A 124 -24.54 11.43 4.14
CA ALA A 124 -25.43 10.96 3.07
C ALA A 124 -26.87 10.67 3.54
N ASP A 125 -27.13 10.63 4.84
CA ASP A 125 -28.47 10.53 5.45
C ASP A 125 -29.12 11.89 5.73
N GLY A 126 -28.41 12.99 5.47
CA GLY A 126 -28.89 14.36 5.58
C GLY A 126 -28.62 15.03 6.93
N GLU A 127 -27.95 14.37 7.86
CA GLU A 127 -27.51 14.99 9.12
C GLU A 127 -26.22 15.79 8.93
N PRO A 128 -26.03 16.93 9.62
CA PRO A 128 -24.81 17.73 9.49
C PRO A 128 -23.60 17.00 10.10
N LEU A 129 -22.43 17.16 9.47
CA LEU A 129 -21.15 16.74 10.02
C LEU A 129 -20.60 17.86 10.93
N THR A 130 -20.29 17.51 12.18
CA THR A 130 -19.82 18.45 13.20
C THR A 130 -18.48 18.03 13.81
N ALA A 131 -17.90 18.89 14.63
CA ALA A 131 -16.70 18.57 15.40
C ALA A 131 -16.93 17.42 16.41
N GLU A 132 -18.18 17.16 16.83
CA GLU A 132 -18.51 16.01 17.69
C GLU A 132 -18.27 14.69 16.94
N ASP A 133 -18.65 14.60 15.65
CA ASP A 133 -18.40 13.42 14.83
C ASP A 133 -16.89 13.19 14.59
N VAL A 134 -16.13 14.28 14.43
CA VAL A 134 -14.67 14.20 14.34
C VAL A 134 -14.08 13.65 15.63
N ALA A 135 -14.40 14.23 16.79
CA ALA A 135 -13.91 13.79 18.07
C ALA A 135 -14.30 12.33 18.36
N PHE A 136 -15.56 11.96 18.07
CA PHE A 136 -16.05 10.58 18.18
C PHE A 136 -15.23 9.63 17.31
N THR A 137 -15.00 9.98 16.04
CA THR A 137 -14.25 9.15 15.11
C THR A 137 -12.85 8.85 15.64
N TYR A 138 -12.07 9.88 15.98
CA TYR A 138 -10.70 9.70 16.40
C TYR A 138 -10.56 8.94 17.72
N ASN A 139 -11.46 9.17 18.68
CA ASN A 139 -11.49 8.40 19.93
C ASN A 139 -11.85 6.94 19.67
N THR A 140 -12.79 6.66 18.74
CA THR A 140 -13.17 5.30 18.35
C THR A 140 -12.02 4.59 17.64
N VAL A 141 -11.35 5.25 16.68
CA VAL A 141 -10.16 4.69 16.00
C VAL A 141 -9.07 4.34 16.98
N LYS A 142 -8.76 5.23 17.93
CA LYS A 142 -7.78 4.97 18.99
C LYS A 142 -8.07 3.70 19.80
N GLU A 143 -9.34 3.45 20.09
CA GLU A 143 -9.74 2.30 20.92
C GLU A 143 -9.82 0.98 20.14
N THR A 144 -10.10 1.04 18.85
CA THR A 144 -10.49 -0.13 18.05
C THR A 144 -9.52 -0.50 16.94
N SER A 145 -8.73 0.44 16.41
CA SER A 145 -7.88 0.19 15.27
C SER A 145 -6.74 -0.79 15.61
N SER A 146 -6.54 -1.76 14.72
CA SER A 146 -5.37 -2.64 14.73
C SER A 146 -4.38 -2.30 13.61
N VAL A 147 -4.77 -1.42 12.69
CA VAL A 147 -3.98 -1.04 11.50
C VAL A 147 -3.36 0.33 11.67
N ASN A 148 -4.08 1.27 12.28
CA ASN A 148 -3.58 2.62 12.54
C ASN A 148 -2.96 2.70 13.95
N ASP A 149 -1.72 3.14 14.05
CA ASP A 149 -1.13 3.51 15.34
C ASP A 149 -1.68 4.85 15.80
N PHE A 150 -2.39 4.85 16.91
CA PHE A 150 -2.94 6.03 17.59
C PHE A 150 -2.40 6.22 19.00
N THR A 151 -1.27 5.60 19.32
CA THR A 151 -0.62 5.72 20.64
C THR A 151 -0.22 7.14 21.00
N MET A 152 -0.01 8.00 19.98
CA MET A 152 0.30 9.42 20.16
C MET A 152 -0.92 10.26 20.56
N LEU A 153 -2.15 9.83 20.28
CA LEU A 153 -3.36 10.53 20.67
C LEU A 153 -3.76 10.15 22.10
N ASP A 154 -4.00 11.13 22.98
CA ASP A 154 -4.64 10.89 24.28
C ASP A 154 -6.16 10.85 24.12
N TYR A 155 -6.75 11.93 23.61
CA TYR A 155 -8.18 12.00 23.24
C TYR A 155 -8.43 13.19 22.33
N ALA A 156 -9.60 13.17 21.68
CA ALA A 156 -10.13 14.30 20.92
C ALA A 156 -11.40 14.83 21.59
N GLU A 157 -11.61 16.15 21.55
CA GLU A 157 -12.83 16.78 22.05
C GLU A 157 -13.35 17.86 21.10
N ALA A 158 -14.66 17.97 20.97
CA ALA A 158 -15.30 19.10 20.31
C ALA A 158 -15.45 20.26 21.28
N VAL A 159 -14.92 21.43 20.90
CA VAL A 159 -15.03 22.67 21.71
C VAL A 159 -16.32 23.42 21.34
N ASP A 160 -16.68 23.38 20.08
CA ASP A 160 -17.94 23.89 19.50
C ASP A 160 -18.28 23.09 18.24
N GLU A 161 -19.32 23.48 17.50
CA GLU A 161 -19.79 22.75 16.30
C GLU A 161 -18.74 22.62 15.18
N SER A 162 -17.71 23.47 15.17
CA SER A 162 -16.72 23.57 14.11
C SER A 162 -15.26 23.44 14.58
N THR A 163 -15.02 23.29 15.86
CA THR A 163 -13.66 23.24 16.43
C THR A 163 -13.46 21.93 17.19
N VAL A 164 -12.49 21.14 16.75
CA VAL A 164 -12.02 19.95 17.44
C VAL A 164 -10.61 20.16 17.95
N VAL A 165 -10.33 19.66 19.15
CA VAL A 165 -9.01 19.69 19.78
C VAL A 165 -8.53 18.27 20.01
N PHE A 166 -7.35 17.97 19.49
CA PHE A 166 -6.65 16.70 19.72
C PHE A 166 -5.61 16.90 20.81
N HIS A 167 -5.72 16.16 21.88
CA HIS A 167 -4.74 16.10 22.95
C HIS A 167 -3.79 14.93 22.72
N MET A 168 -2.50 15.23 22.64
CA MET A 168 -1.48 14.25 22.29
C MET A 168 -0.76 13.77 23.54
N THR A 169 -0.37 12.49 23.58
CA THR A 169 0.50 11.91 24.63
C THR A 169 1.97 12.28 24.43
N ARG A 170 2.33 12.65 23.21
CA ARG A 170 3.67 13.09 22.78
C ARG A 170 3.53 13.98 21.55
N GLU A 171 4.56 14.76 21.27
CA GLU A 171 4.64 15.54 20.03
C GLU A 171 4.56 14.62 18.80
N PHE A 172 3.86 15.09 17.77
CA PHE A 172 3.65 14.30 16.56
C PHE A 172 3.43 15.20 15.33
N SER A 173 4.51 15.75 14.78
CA SER A 173 4.51 16.74 13.67
C SER A 173 3.81 16.24 12.40
N ILE A 174 3.78 14.94 12.18
CA ILE A 174 3.19 14.30 11.01
C ILE A 174 1.69 14.00 11.16
N TRP A 175 1.03 14.55 12.18
CA TRP A 175 -0.41 14.42 12.40
C TRP A 175 -1.26 14.76 11.16
N PRO A 176 -0.90 15.74 10.32
CA PRO A 176 -1.62 16.02 9.08
C PRO A 176 -1.70 14.85 8.08
N TYR A 177 -0.71 13.96 8.05
CA TYR A 177 -0.76 12.73 7.22
C TYR A 177 -1.75 11.70 7.80
N THR A 178 -1.85 11.60 9.12
CA THR A 178 -2.87 10.76 9.77
C THR A 178 -4.27 11.30 9.49
N MET A 179 -4.44 12.62 9.55
CA MET A 179 -5.70 13.28 9.23
C MET A 179 -6.15 13.10 7.77
N ALA A 180 -5.23 12.79 6.85
CA ALA A 180 -5.52 12.60 5.43
C ALA A 180 -6.11 11.22 5.08
N VAL A 181 -6.03 10.25 5.99
CA VAL A 181 -6.47 8.86 5.73
C VAL A 181 -7.59 8.39 6.67
N VAL A 182 -7.88 9.14 7.73
CA VAL A 182 -8.96 8.80 8.67
C VAL A 182 -10.26 9.46 8.21
N GLY A 183 -11.14 8.67 7.65
CA GLY A 183 -12.47 9.11 7.24
C GLY A 183 -13.39 9.34 8.43
N ILE A 184 -14.18 10.43 8.43
CA ILE A 184 -15.08 10.78 9.53
C ILE A 184 -16.37 9.96 9.44
N VAL A 185 -16.75 9.35 10.57
CA VAL A 185 -17.97 8.56 10.71
C VAL A 185 -19.02 9.30 11.56
N PRO A 186 -20.33 9.13 11.29
CA PRO A 186 -21.39 9.80 12.06
C PRO A 186 -21.59 9.14 13.43
N GLU A 187 -21.43 9.88 14.53
CA GLU A 187 -21.69 9.36 15.89
C GLU A 187 -23.10 8.79 16.02
N HIS A 188 -24.11 9.50 15.47
CA HIS A 188 -25.53 9.16 15.59
C HIS A 188 -25.92 7.83 14.91
N ALA A 189 -25.14 7.35 13.95
CA ALA A 189 -25.43 6.17 13.13
C ALA A 189 -24.31 5.12 13.12
N TYR A 190 -23.26 5.31 13.89
CA TYR A 190 -22.15 4.38 13.95
C TYR A 190 -22.45 3.14 14.81
N ASP A 191 -22.31 1.98 14.21
CA ASP A 191 -22.35 0.68 14.89
C ASP A 191 -21.19 -0.17 14.35
N SER A 192 -20.17 -0.41 15.16
CA SER A 192 -18.95 -1.12 14.79
C SER A 192 -19.17 -2.53 14.21
N ALA A 193 -20.33 -3.16 14.48
CA ALA A 193 -20.65 -4.48 13.95
C ALA A 193 -21.19 -4.43 12.50
N THR A 194 -21.73 -3.29 12.07
CA THR A 194 -22.47 -3.19 10.80
C THR A 194 -21.99 -2.06 9.89
N TYR A 195 -21.28 -1.07 10.43
CA TYR A 195 -20.87 0.12 9.69
C TYR A 195 -19.98 -0.23 8.47
N GLY A 196 -19.02 -1.12 8.62
CA GLY A 196 -18.14 -1.51 7.51
C GLY A 196 -18.86 -2.07 6.28
N ALA A 197 -20.05 -2.66 6.47
CA ALA A 197 -20.87 -3.18 5.38
C ALA A 197 -21.92 -2.16 4.89
N ASN A 198 -22.28 -1.18 5.71
CA ASN A 198 -23.30 -0.17 5.42
C ASN A 198 -22.84 1.22 5.87
N PRO A 199 -21.73 1.73 5.31
CA PRO A 199 -21.17 3.00 5.74
C PRO A 199 -22.08 4.17 5.37
N ILE A 200 -22.21 5.13 6.27
CA ILE A 200 -22.79 6.44 6.03
C ILE A 200 -21.62 7.43 6.10
N GLY A 201 -21.31 8.07 5.00
CA GLY A 201 -20.18 9.01 4.91
C GLY A 201 -20.61 10.35 4.34
N SER A 202 -19.70 11.30 4.37
CA SER A 202 -19.84 12.64 3.80
C SER A 202 -19.03 12.83 2.53
N GLY A 203 -18.36 11.75 2.05
CA GLY A 203 -17.44 11.79 0.92
C GLY A 203 -18.14 11.90 -0.44
N ARG A 204 -17.31 11.81 -1.48
CA ARG A 204 -17.70 11.98 -2.90
C ARG A 204 -18.65 10.90 -3.40
N TYR A 205 -18.64 9.71 -2.76
CA TYR A 205 -19.43 8.56 -3.16
C TYR A 205 -20.17 7.93 -1.98
N ILE A 206 -21.25 7.23 -2.32
CA ILE A 206 -22.07 6.44 -1.41
C ILE A 206 -21.93 4.98 -1.81
N LEU A 207 -21.74 4.07 -0.85
CA LEU A 207 -21.79 2.64 -1.09
C LEU A 207 -23.23 2.23 -1.43
N LYS A 208 -23.42 1.72 -2.63
CA LYS A 208 -24.75 1.26 -3.09
C LYS A 208 -24.93 -0.23 -2.94
N GLN A 209 -23.86 -0.99 -3.18
CA GLN A 209 -23.88 -2.44 -3.13
C GLN A 209 -22.48 -2.96 -2.90
N TRP A 210 -22.36 -4.00 -2.10
CA TRP A 210 -21.14 -4.76 -1.92
C TRP A 210 -21.47 -6.26 -1.90
N ASP A 211 -21.06 -6.94 -2.95
CA ASP A 211 -21.13 -8.40 -3.07
C ASP A 211 -19.73 -8.95 -2.77
N ARG A 212 -19.52 -9.43 -1.54
CA ARG A 212 -18.21 -9.88 -1.06
C ARG A 212 -17.58 -10.90 -2.01
N GLY A 213 -16.28 -10.71 -2.30
CA GLY A 213 -15.52 -11.52 -3.24
C GLY A 213 -15.87 -11.28 -4.71
N GLN A 214 -16.71 -10.30 -5.04
CA GLN A 214 -17.18 -10.07 -6.41
C GLN A 214 -17.08 -8.61 -6.82
N GLN A 215 -17.83 -7.71 -6.16
CA GLN A 215 -17.91 -6.31 -6.58
C GLN A 215 -18.33 -5.34 -5.49
N VAL A 216 -17.92 -4.09 -5.71
CA VAL A 216 -18.41 -2.90 -5.01
C VAL A 216 -19.02 -1.95 -6.02
N ILE A 217 -20.17 -1.37 -5.73
CA ILE A 217 -20.82 -0.35 -6.53
C ILE A 217 -20.95 0.92 -5.70
N LEU A 218 -20.34 2.00 -6.19
CA LEU A 218 -20.43 3.32 -5.63
C LEU A 218 -21.26 4.22 -6.54
N GLU A 219 -22.08 5.09 -5.95
CA GLU A 219 -22.79 6.15 -6.66
C GLU A 219 -22.34 7.52 -6.12
N ALA A 220 -22.30 8.51 -6.99
CA ALA A 220 -21.93 9.88 -6.61
C ALA A 220 -22.88 10.38 -5.50
N ASN A 221 -22.32 10.96 -4.46
CA ASN A 221 -23.08 11.59 -3.38
C ASN A 221 -23.70 12.90 -3.91
N PRO A 222 -25.02 13.03 -3.98
CA PRO A 222 -25.67 14.23 -4.48
C PRO A 222 -25.51 15.44 -3.55
N ASP A 223 -25.24 15.17 -2.27
CA ASP A 223 -25.11 16.17 -1.21
C ASP A 223 -23.65 16.45 -0.84
N TYR A 224 -22.70 16.00 -1.68
CA TYR A 224 -21.30 16.26 -1.46
C TYR A 224 -21.02 17.78 -1.54
N TYR A 225 -20.33 18.29 -0.54
CA TYR A 225 -20.03 19.72 -0.37
C TYR A 225 -18.99 20.29 -1.37
N GLY A 226 -18.23 19.43 -2.06
CA GLY A 226 -17.23 19.79 -3.05
C GLY A 226 -17.76 19.81 -4.48
N GLU A 227 -16.87 19.70 -5.46
CA GLU A 227 -17.29 19.54 -6.84
C GLU A 227 -18.00 18.19 -7.05
N ALA A 228 -19.14 18.24 -7.74
CA ALA A 228 -19.91 17.03 -8.00
C ALA A 228 -19.09 16.04 -8.84
N PRO A 229 -18.97 14.76 -8.44
CA PRO A 229 -18.26 13.77 -9.21
C PRO A 229 -18.75 13.69 -10.67
N LYS A 230 -17.81 13.68 -11.62
CA LYS A 230 -18.10 13.53 -13.05
C LYS A 230 -18.50 12.08 -13.36
N MET A 231 -17.82 11.10 -12.75
CA MET A 231 -18.25 9.70 -12.76
C MET A 231 -19.35 9.50 -11.72
N LYS A 232 -20.59 9.32 -12.19
CA LYS A 232 -21.77 9.16 -11.30
C LYS A 232 -21.88 7.76 -10.71
N ARG A 233 -21.30 6.78 -11.37
CA ARG A 233 -21.31 5.39 -10.93
C ARG A 233 -19.96 4.74 -11.17
N VAL A 234 -19.38 4.16 -10.13
CA VAL A 234 -18.13 3.40 -10.16
C VAL A 234 -18.45 1.97 -9.75
N THR A 235 -18.15 1.02 -10.60
CA THR A 235 -18.26 -0.42 -10.30
C THR A 235 -16.85 -0.99 -10.23
N ILE A 236 -16.48 -1.55 -9.10
CA ILE A 236 -15.20 -2.21 -8.87
C ILE A 236 -15.46 -3.71 -8.81
N LEU A 237 -14.79 -4.48 -9.67
CA LEU A 237 -14.85 -5.93 -9.73
C LEU A 237 -13.56 -6.49 -9.16
N PHE A 238 -13.66 -7.43 -8.22
CA PHE A 238 -12.51 -8.13 -7.66
C PHE A 238 -12.27 -9.42 -8.43
N MET A 239 -11.13 -9.55 -9.09
CA MET A 239 -10.80 -10.72 -9.90
C MET A 239 -9.30 -10.90 -10.06
N GLU A 240 -8.88 -12.14 -10.32
CA GLU A 240 -7.49 -12.47 -10.63
C GLU A 240 -7.03 -11.78 -11.92
N GLU A 241 -5.72 -11.54 -12.05
CA GLU A 241 -5.13 -10.81 -13.16
C GLU A 241 -5.49 -11.39 -14.53
N ASP A 242 -5.45 -12.72 -14.67
CA ASP A 242 -5.84 -13.42 -15.91
C ASP A 242 -7.29 -13.09 -16.30
N ALA A 243 -8.19 -13.07 -15.33
CA ALA A 243 -9.60 -12.76 -15.53
C ALA A 243 -9.79 -11.28 -15.87
N ALA A 244 -9.05 -10.38 -15.23
CA ALA A 244 -9.06 -8.95 -15.52
C ALA A 244 -8.58 -8.66 -16.96
N PHE A 245 -7.50 -9.32 -17.39
CA PHE A 245 -7.00 -9.24 -18.76
C PHE A 245 -8.02 -9.73 -19.78
N LEU A 246 -8.65 -10.90 -19.55
CA LEU A 246 -9.70 -11.43 -20.43
C LEU A 246 -10.96 -10.54 -20.45
N ALA A 247 -11.33 -9.94 -19.31
CA ALA A 247 -12.44 -8.99 -19.23
C ALA A 247 -12.17 -7.72 -20.04
N ALA A 248 -10.93 -7.22 -20.02
CA ALA A 248 -10.50 -6.11 -20.87
C ALA A 248 -10.57 -6.49 -22.35
N GLN A 249 -10.04 -7.68 -22.75
CA GLN A 249 -10.13 -8.15 -24.12
C GLN A 249 -11.59 -8.31 -24.63
N ALA A 250 -12.48 -8.72 -23.72
CA ALA A 250 -13.91 -8.85 -24.03
C ALA A 250 -14.67 -7.51 -23.99
N GLY A 251 -14.01 -6.41 -23.61
CA GLY A 251 -14.63 -5.10 -23.47
C GLY A 251 -15.62 -5.01 -22.29
N GLN A 252 -15.45 -5.80 -21.25
CA GLN A 252 -16.38 -5.85 -20.09
C GLN A 252 -16.01 -4.87 -18.99
N VAL A 253 -14.77 -4.39 -18.94
CA VAL A 253 -14.26 -3.41 -17.99
C VAL A 253 -13.72 -2.19 -18.74
N ASP A 254 -13.65 -1.06 -18.07
CA ASP A 254 -13.14 0.19 -18.64
C ASP A 254 -11.70 0.46 -18.21
N LEU A 255 -11.31 -0.06 -17.03
CA LEU A 255 -9.95 -0.07 -16.53
C LEU A 255 -9.69 -1.43 -15.88
N ALA A 256 -8.56 -2.07 -16.20
CA ALA A 256 -8.15 -3.34 -15.60
C ALA A 256 -6.71 -3.24 -15.11
N TYR A 257 -6.46 -3.58 -13.85
CA TYR A 257 -5.09 -3.72 -13.35
C TYR A 257 -4.35 -4.84 -14.12
N THR A 258 -3.06 -4.68 -14.21
CA THR A 258 -2.16 -5.68 -14.81
C THR A 258 -0.76 -5.55 -14.22
N SER A 259 0.09 -6.51 -14.52
CA SER A 259 1.50 -6.51 -14.14
C SER A 259 2.41 -6.51 -15.38
N ALA A 260 3.70 -6.51 -15.15
CA ALA A 260 4.70 -6.68 -16.19
C ALA A 260 4.48 -7.96 -17.02
N THR A 261 3.83 -8.99 -16.46
CA THR A 261 3.55 -10.27 -17.13
C THR A 261 2.76 -10.08 -18.44
N TYR A 262 1.75 -9.21 -18.43
CA TYR A 262 0.91 -8.95 -19.59
C TYR A 262 1.23 -7.65 -20.32
N SER A 263 2.23 -6.89 -19.86
CA SER A 263 2.54 -5.57 -20.41
C SER A 263 2.91 -5.55 -21.89
N ASN A 264 3.42 -6.66 -22.40
CA ASN A 264 3.78 -6.84 -23.83
C ASN A 264 2.62 -7.30 -24.71
N GLU A 265 1.47 -7.61 -24.12
CA GLU A 265 0.27 -8.00 -24.85
C GLU A 265 -0.44 -6.76 -25.42
N ALA A 266 -1.32 -6.96 -26.38
CA ALA A 266 -2.13 -5.88 -26.93
C ALA A 266 -3.62 -6.16 -26.68
N VAL A 267 -4.32 -5.20 -26.10
CA VAL A 267 -5.77 -5.27 -25.90
C VAL A 267 -6.44 -4.28 -26.84
N SER A 268 -7.23 -4.79 -27.80
CA SER A 268 -7.89 -3.94 -28.79
C SER A 268 -8.86 -2.95 -28.14
N GLY A 269 -8.74 -1.66 -28.44
CA GLY A 269 -9.55 -0.60 -27.86
C GLY A 269 -9.13 -0.16 -26.46
N TYR A 270 -7.92 -0.55 -26.04
CA TYR A 270 -7.29 -0.12 -24.79
C TYR A 270 -5.87 0.36 -25.04
N ARG A 271 -5.40 1.21 -24.17
CA ARG A 271 -3.99 1.58 -24.03
C ARG A 271 -3.47 1.07 -22.69
N LEU A 272 -2.19 0.71 -22.63
CA LEU A 272 -1.50 0.45 -21.38
C LEU A 272 -1.05 1.77 -20.79
N GLU A 273 -1.41 2.04 -19.53
CA GLU A 273 -0.89 3.14 -18.74
C GLU A 273 -0.07 2.62 -17.58
N ALA A 274 1.04 3.30 -17.30
CA ALA A 274 1.94 3.02 -16.20
C ALA A 274 1.97 4.25 -15.28
N TYR A 275 1.59 4.08 -14.03
CA TYR A 275 1.66 5.13 -13.03
C TYR A 275 2.82 4.85 -12.09
N GLN A 276 3.70 5.84 -11.94
CA GLN A 276 4.83 5.75 -11.02
C GLN A 276 4.34 5.54 -9.59
N SER A 277 5.10 4.76 -8.85
CA SER A 277 4.81 4.49 -7.46
C SER A 277 6.06 4.56 -6.58
N VAL A 278 5.86 4.60 -5.28
CA VAL A 278 6.84 4.27 -4.26
C VAL A 278 6.60 2.86 -3.71
N ASP A 279 5.83 2.03 -4.43
CA ASP A 279 5.65 0.61 -4.12
C ASP A 279 6.97 -0.15 -4.35
N ASN A 280 7.84 -0.06 -3.36
CA ASN A 280 9.20 -0.59 -3.45
C ASN A 280 9.29 -2.06 -3.08
N ARG A 281 10.41 -2.66 -3.49
CA ARG A 281 10.84 -4.00 -3.07
C ARG A 281 12.25 -3.91 -2.54
N GLY A 282 12.48 -4.50 -1.37
CA GLY A 282 13.79 -4.52 -0.74
C GLY A 282 13.97 -5.68 0.23
N PHE A 283 15.21 -6.12 0.41
CA PHE A 283 15.56 -7.10 1.43
C PHE A 283 15.99 -6.40 2.70
N ASN A 284 15.41 -6.80 3.84
CA ASN A 284 16.02 -6.50 5.12
C ASN A 284 17.32 -7.29 5.26
N LEU A 285 18.32 -6.67 5.87
CA LEU A 285 19.61 -7.29 6.16
C LEU A 285 19.85 -7.27 7.68
N PRO A 286 19.67 -8.40 8.38
CA PRO A 286 19.96 -8.45 9.81
C PRO A 286 21.37 -7.93 10.09
N ALA A 287 21.46 -6.81 10.83
CA ALA A 287 22.71 -6.06 11.00
C ALA A 287 23.51 -6.46 12.25
N ILE A 288 23.03 -7.46 12.99
CA ILE A 288 23.72 -8.04 14.15
C ILE A 288 24.13 -9.50 13.88
N ALA A 289 25.16 -9.98 14.59
CA ALA A 289 25.60 -11.36 14.48
C ALA A 289 24.55 -12.33 15.06
N SER A 290 24.56 -13.57 14.58
CA SER A 290 23.69 -14.62 15.07
C SER A 290 24.03 -15.02 16.53
N GLY A 291 23.06 -15.62 17.23
CA GLY A 291 23.27 -16.19 18.56
C GLY A 291 22.33 -15.69 19.62
N GLU A 292 21.45 -14.75 19.30
CA GLU A 292 20.35 -14.29 20.14
C GLU A 292 19.02 -14.88 19.68
N GLU A 293 18.05 -14.93 20.59
CA GLU A 293 16.68 -15.35 20.34
C GLU A 293 15.71 -14.37 21.01
N THR A 294 14.53 -14.21 20.41
CA THR A 294 13.42 -13.50 21.05
C THR A 294 12.95 -14.27 22.29
N GLU A 295 12.13 -13.64 23.15
CA GLU A 295 11.48 -14.34 24.27
C GLU A 295 10.66 -15.57 23.83
N SER A 296 10.15 -15.59 22.58
CA SER A 296 9.42 -16.72 21.99
C SER A 296 10.35 -17.79 21.38
N GLY A 297 11.67 -17.60 21.39
CA GLY A 297 12.66 -18.54 20.85
C GLY A 297 12.88 -18.41 19.34
N VAL A 298 12.56 -17.27 18.74
CA VAL A 298 12.87 -16.98 17.33
C VAL A 298 14.31 -16.49 17.23
N ALA A 299 15.10 -17.08 16.34
CA ALA A 299 16.50 -16.73 16.13
C ALA A 299 16.65 -15.29 15.56
N ILE A 300 17.60 -14.53 16.10
CA ILE A 300 17.93 -13.16 15.70
C ILE A 300 19.36 -13.11 15.16
N GLY A 301 19.56 -12.27 14.14
CA GLY A 301 20.87 -11.95 13.59
C GLY A 301 21.37 -12.94 12.55
N ASN A 302 22.40 -12.50 11.79
CA ASN A 302 22.98 -13.25 10.68
C ASN A 302 24.46 -12.92 10.58
N ASP A 303 25.33 -13.94 10.64
CA ASP A 303 26.77 -13.74 10.69
C ASP A 303 27.35 -13.16 9.40
N PHE A 304 26.72 -13.39 8.25
CA PHE A 304 27.16 -12.85 6.98
C PHE A 304 26.76 -11.38 6.82
N THR A 305 25.48 -11.06 7.04
CA THR A 305 24.97 -9.70 6.86
C THR A 305 25.24 -8.78 8.05
N SER A 306 25.72 -9.28 9.19
CA SER A 306 26.12 -8.44 10.34
C SER A 306 27.33 -7.54 10.03
N ASP A 307 28.19 -7.93 9.08
CA ASP A 307 29.30 -7.11 8.63
C ASP A 307 28.82 -6.01 7.67
N VAL A 308 29.06 -4.74 8.04
CA VAL A 308 28.64 -3.59 7.23
C VAL A 308 29.27 -3.56 5.84
N LEU A 309 30.51 -4.05 5.70
CA LEU A 309 31.16 -4.14 4.38
C LEU A 309 30.46 -5.13 3.46
N VAL A 310 29.94 -6.22 4.03
CA VAL A 310 29.09 -7.17 3.28
C VAL A 310 27.79 -6.48 2.85
N ARG A 311 27.07 -5.83 3.76
CA ARG A 311 25.82 -5.12 3.40
C ARG A 311 26.06 -4.05 2.32
N ARG A 312 27.18 -3.32 2.44
CA ARG A 312 27.61 -2.33 1.44
C ARG A 312 27.88 -2.97 0.09
N ALA A 313 28.58 -4.11 0.08
CA ALA A 313 28.84 -4.87 -1.14
C ALA A 313 27.55 -5.38 -1.80
N LEU A 314 26.60 -5.92 -1.03
CA LEU A 314 25.30 -6.33 -1.56
C LEU A 314 24.55 -5.16 -2.22
N ASN A 315 24.64 -3.95 -1.63
CA ASN A 315 23.91 -2.79 -2.11
C ASN A 315 24.47 -2.21 -3.42
N ILE A 316 25.82 -2.05 -3.53
CA ILE A 316 26.43 -1.52 -4.77
C ILE A 316 26.61 -2.59 -5.85
N GLY A 317 26.57 -3.87 -5.45
CA GLY A 317 26.73 -5.00 -6.35
C GLY A 317 25.46 -5.40 -7.11
N VAL A 318 24.33 -4.73 -6.87
CA VAL A 318 23.07 -5.02 -7.56
C VAL A 318 22.80 -4.00 -8.67
N ASP A 319 22.62 -4.48 -9.90
CA ASP A 319 22.14 -3.71 -11.05
C ASP A 319 20.61 -3.62 -11.03
N ARG A 320 20.11 -2.54 -10.48
CA ARG A 320 18.66 -2.28 -10.34
C ARG A 320 17.98 -2.07 -11.68
N GLN A 321 18.70 -1.46 -12.65
CA GLN A 321 18.13 -1.25 -13.98
C GLN A 321 17.99 -2.57 -14.73
N GLU A 322 18.99 -3.47 -14.61
CA GLU A 322 18.89 -4.82 -15.18
C GLU A 322 17.68 -5.59 -14.62
N MET A 323 17.43 -5.48 -13.31
CA MET A 323 16.23 -6.08 -12.68
C MET A 323 14.92 -5.50 -13.24
N ILE A 324 14.85 -4.19 -13.43
CA ILE A 324 13.67 -3.54 -14.03
C ILE A 324 13.45 -4.04 -15.45
N ASP A 325 14.49 -4.11 -16.24
CA ASP A 325 14.41 -4.54 -17.64
C ASP A 325 14.04 -6.03 -17.74
N ASN A 326 14.64 -6.89 -16.92
CA ASN A 326 14.46 -8.34 -16.98
C ASN A 326 13.15 -8.83 -16.34
N VAL A 327 12.75 -8.23 -15.20
CA VAL A 327 11.62 -8.70 -14.41
C VAL A 327 10.38 -7.85 -14.63
N LEU A 328 10.54 -6.53 -14.72
CA LEU A 328 9.42 -5.59 -14.82
C LEU A 328 9.16 -5.10 -16.26
N ASN A 329 9.86 -5.64 -17.28
CA ASN A 329 9.73 -5.22 -18.68
C ASN A 329 9.92 -3.69 -18.88
N GLY A 330 10.73 -3.05 -18.05
CA GLY A 330 10.97 -1.61 -18.07
C GLY A 330 9.97 -0.77 -17.26
N TYR A 331 9.00 -1.38 -16.59
CA TYR A 331 7.97 -0.67 -15.80
C TYR A 331 8.35 -0.61 -14.32
N GLY A 332 9.10 0.40 -13.97
CA GLY A 332 9.57 0.67 -12.61
C GLY A 332 10.74 1.64 -12.59
N THR A 333 11.18 1.98 -11.41
CA THR A 333 12.37 2.80 -11.19
C THR A 333 13.30 2.14 -10.17
N PRO A 334 14.64 2.38 -10.22
CA PRO A 334 15.54 1.92 -9.17
C PRO A 334 15.11 2.46 -7.81
N ALA A 335 15.06 1.60 -6.79
CA ALA A 335 14.79 1.99 -5.43
C ALA A 335 16.09 2.07 -4.61
N TYR A 336 16.20 3.10 -3.80
CA TYR A 336 17.36 3.37 -2.94
C TYR A 336 16.95 3.62 -1.49
N SER A 337 15.67 3.88 -1.25
CA SER A 337 15.10 4.14 0.07
C SER A 337 13.66 3.63 0.10
N VAL A 338 13.10 3.49 1.29
CA VAL A 338 11.66 3.23 1.46
C VAL A 338 10.80 4.42 1.04
N CYS A 339 11.38 5.61 0.95
CA CYS A 339 10.69 6.87 0.68
C CYS A 339 11.22 7.60 -0.56
N ASP A 340 11.65 6.86 -1.58
CA ASP A 340 12.08 7.48 -2.84
C ASP A 340 11.05 8.50 -3.34
N GLN A 341 11.54 9.65 -3.82
CA GLN A 341 10.72 10.74 -4.36
C GLN A 341 9.80 11.45 -3.36
N MET A 342 9.80 11.07 -2.08
CA MET A 342 9.04 11.76 -1.04
C MET A 342 9.74 13.07 -0.61
N PRO A 343 9.01 14.07 -0.06
CA PRO A 343 9.61 15.33 0.39
C PRO A 343 10.73 15.16 1.42
N TRP A 344 10.70 14.10 2.20
CA TRP A 344 11.70 13.75 3.22
C TRP A 344 12.78 12.79 2.73
N TYR A 345 12.84 12.46 1.44
CA TYR A 345 13.87 11.64 0.84
C TYR A 345 15.24 12.31 0.90
N ASN A 346 16.29 11.54 1.22
CA ASN A 346 17.67 12.00 1.15
C ASN A 346 18.38 11.40 -0.07
N SER A 347 18.84 12.25 -0.98
CA SER A 347 19.53 11.83 -2.21
C SER A 347 20.87 11.10 -1.97
N ALA A 348 21.45 11.19 -0.76
CA ALA A 348 22.61 10.39 -0.37
C ALA A 348 22.32 8.88 -0.31
N SER A 349 21.03 8.47 -0.37
CA SER A 349 20.63 7.07 -0.50
C SER A 349 20.98 6.46 -1.86
N GLN A 350 21.14 7.28 -2.90
CA GLN A 350 21.45 6.80 -4.26
C GLN A 350 22.83 6.18 -4.32
N VAL A 351 22.93 5.06 -5.04
CA VAL A 351 24.19 4.35 -5.27
C VAL A 351 24.35 4.04 -6.75
N GLU A 352 25.58 4.03 -7.22
CA GLU A 352 25.92 3.53 -8.54
C GLU A 352 26.18 2.01 -8.48
N TYR A 353 25.81 1.30 -9.53
CA TYR A 353 26.17 -0.11 -9.68
C TYR A 353 27.67 -0.25 -9.87
N ASP A 354 28.35 -0.92 -8.94
CA ASP A 354 29.81 -1.14 -8.94
C ASP A 354 30.16 -2.57 -8.47
N PRO A 355 30.05 -3.56 -9.35
CA PRO A 355 30.35 -4.95 -8.98
C PRO A 355 31.85 -5.17 -8.66
N GLU A 356 32.77 -4.36 -9.23
CA GLU A 356 34.18 -4.45 -8.90
C GLU A 356 34.46 -3.91 -7.49
N GLY A 357 33.85 -2.77 -7.14
CA GLY A 357 33.88 -2.24 -5.79
C GLY A 357 33.20 -3.17 -4.77
N ALA A 358 32.09 -3.81 -5.13
CA ALA A 358 31.43 -4.81 -4.29
C ALA A 358 32.37 -6.01 -4.00
N ALA A 359 33.05 -6.52 -5.02
CA ALA A 359 34.02 -7.59 -4.85
C ALA A 359 35.21 -7.17 -3.95
N ALA A 360 35.70 -5.92 -4.08
CA ALA A 360 36.75 -5.39 -3.24
C ALA A 360 36.33 -5.25 -1.76
N LEU A 361 35.09 -4.81 -1.50
CA LEU A 361 34.52 -4.74 -0.14
C LEU A 361 34.41 -6.13 0.51
N LEU A 362 34.01 -7.15 -0.26
CA LEU A 362 33.97 -8.52 0.23
C LEU A 362 35.39 -9.04 0.55
N ASP A 363 36.39 -8.73 -0.28
CA ASP A 363 37.78 -9.06 0.00
C ASP A 363 38.30 -8.35 1.26
N GLU A 364 37.96 -7.04 1.47
CA GLU A 364 38.30 -6.27 2.65
C GLU A 364 37.66 -6.86 3.91
N ALA A 365 36.39 -7.30 3.82
CA ALA A 365 35.69 -8.00 4.88
C ALA A 365 36.29 -9.39 5.18
N GLY A 366 37.27 -9.86 4.40
CA GLY A 366 37.92 -11.14 4.57
C GLY A 366 37.25 -12.32 3.84
N TRP A 367 36.24 -12.05 3.03
CA TRP A 367 35.56 -13.05 2.20
C TRP A 367 36.32 -13.20 0.86
N VAL A 368 37.31 -14.08 0.81
CA VAL A 368 38.17 -14.27 -0.37
C VAL A 368 37.61 -15.35 -1.30
N MET A 369 37.86 -15.19 -2.61
CA MET A 369 37.35 -16.13 -3.61
C MET A 369 37.99 -17.51 -3.45
N GLY A 370 37.17 -18.54 -3.23
CA GLY A 370 37.54 -19.94 -3.16
C GLY A 370 37.83 -20.56 -4.53
N SER A 371 38.44 -21.74 -4.53
CA SER A 371 38.76 -22.45 -5.78
C SER A 371 37.54 -23.01 -6.52
N ASP A 372 36.42 -23.08 -5.86
CA ASP A 372 35.08 -23.51 -6.37
C ASP A 372 34.22 -22.33 -6.86
N GLY A 373 34.76 -21.10 -6.81
CA GLY A 373 34.05 -19.88 -7.23
C GLY A 373 33.17 -19.29 -6.15
N VAL A 374 33.12 -19.89 -4.94
CA VAL A 374 32.38 -19.31 -3.80
C VAL A 374 33.39 -18.70 -2.83
N ARG A 375 33.12 -17.49 -2.36
CA ARG A 375 33.92 -16.81 -1.35
C ARG A 375 33.91 -17.55 -0.03
N GLU A 376 34.98 -17.45 0.74
CA GLU A 376 35.09 -18.06 2.06
C GLU A 376 35.89 -17.18 3.02
N LYS A 377 35.56 -17.24 4.31
CA LYS A 377 36.22 -16.59 5.42
C LYS A 377 36.35 -17.57 6.57
N ASP A 378 37.55 -17.83 7.06
CA ASP A 378 37.85 -18.75 8.16
C ASP A 378 37.25 -20.18 7.98
N GLY A 379 37.17 -20.64 6.71
CA GLY A 379 36.62 -21.95 6.35
C GLY A 379 35.10 -22.00 6.26
N VAL A 380 34.41 -20.87 6.39
CA VAL A 380 32.97 -20.72 6.20
C VAL A 380 32.71 -20.14 4.80
N LYS A 381 31.75 -20.70 4.07
CA LYS A 381 31.34 -20.20 2.76
C LYS A 381 30.44 -18.95 2.90
N ALA A 382 30.59 -18.03 1.93
CA ALA A 382 29.64 -16.92 1.79
C ALA A 382 28.30 -17.46 1.27
N GLU A 383 27.35 -17.59 2.14
CA GLU A 383 26.01 -18.12 1.84
C GLU A 383 24.93 -17.08 2.17
N LEU A 384 23.97 -16.91 1.28
CA LEU A 384 22.82 -16.03 1.45
C LEU A 384 21.54 -16.82 1.17
N HIS A 385 20.74 -17.01 2.20
CA HIS A 385 19.41 -17.58 2.06
C HIS A 385 18.39 -16.45 1.97
N LEU A 386 17.56 -16.44 0.91
CA LEU A 386 16.64 -15.37 0.59
C LEU A 386 15.20 -15.86 0.68
N LEU A 387 14.37 -15.14 1.41
CA LEU A 387 12.95 -15.43 1.54
C LEU A 387 12.12 -14.49 0.64
N TYR A 388 10.99 -14.99 0.17
CA TYR A 388 9.96 -14.19 -0.48
C TYR A 388 8.56 -14.73 -0.13
N SER A 389 7.53 -13.89 -0.23
CA SER A 389 6.15 -14.32 -0.04
C SER A 389 5.72 -15.27 -1.15
N ASN A 390 5.27 -16.48 -0.77
CA ASN A 390 4.78 -17.46 -1.73
C ASN A 390 3.50 -16.96 -2.41
N GLY A 391 3.30 -17.36 -3.68
CA GLY A 391 2.16 -16.92 -4.49
C GLY A 391 2.38 -15.58 -5.21
N ASP A 392 3.49 -14.86 -4.95
CA ASP A 392 3.87 -13.64 -5.65
C ASP A 392 4.99 -13.94 -6.67
N SER A 393 4.63 -14.01 -7.94
CA SER A 393 5.57 -14.33 -9.03
C SER A 393 6.58 -13.22 -9.28
N VAL A 394 6.22 -11.95 -9.02
CA VAL A 394 7.12 -10.81 -9.17
C VAL A 394 8.20 -10.83 -8.09
N ARG A 395 7.80 -11.04 -6.81
CA ARG A 395 8.77 -11.20 -5.73
C ARG A 395 9.69 -12.41 -5.95
N GLN A 396 9.15 -13.52 -6.45
CA GLN A 396 9.97 -14.67 -6.80
C GLN A 396 11.01 -14.34 -7.87
N ALA A 397 10.60 -13.64 -8.95
CA ALA A 397 11.49 -13.29 -10.05
C ALA A 397 12.56 -12.26 -9.62
N LEU A 398 12.19 -11.24 -8.85
CA LEU A 398 13.13 -10.27 -8.28
C LEU A 398 14.15 -10.95 -7.34
N THR A 399 13.70 -11.90 -6.52
CA THR A 399 14.59 -12.68 -5.65
C THR A 399 15.56 -13.52 -6.45
N ALA A 400 15.11 -14.14 -7.55
CA ALA A 400 15.97 -14.96 -8.40
C ALA A 400 16.99 -14.11 -9.16
N ASP A 401 16.61 -12.93 -9.64
CA ASP A 401 17.53 -12.01 -10.31
C ASP A 401 18.58 -11.49 -9.32
N PHE A 402 18.18 -11.03 -8.14
CA PHE A 402 19.11 -10.63 -7.07
C PHE A 402 20.07 -11.76 -6.71
N ALA A 403 19.58 -13.00 -6.51
CA ALA A 403 20.42 -14.15 -6.22
C ALA A 403 21.47 -14.39 -7.31
N SER A 404 21.06 -14.31 -8.59
CA SER A 404 21.97 -14.48 -9.73
C SER A 404 23.09 -13.43 -9.75
N GLN A 405 22.76 -12.18 -9.45
CA GLN A 405 23.74 -11.09 -9.37
C GLN A 405 24.71 -11.29 -8.19
N MET A 406 24.21 -11.75 -7.03
CA MET A 406 25.06 -12.06 -5.87
C MET A 406 25.95 -13.29 -6.11
N GLU A 407 25.47 -14.30 -6.85
CA GLU A 407 26.30 -15.44 -7.28
C GLU A 407 27.46 -15.01 -8.19
N ALA A 408 27.26 -13.98 -9.04
CA ALA A 408 28.34 -13.40 -9.84
C ALA A 408 29.44 -12.75 -9.00
N LEU A 409 29.12 -12.32 -7.77
CA LEU A 409 30.10 -11.83 -6.78
C LEU A 409 30.77 -12.96 -5.97
N GLY A 410 30.39 -14.22 -6.19
CA GLY A 410 30.91 -15.38 -5.47
C GLY A 410 30.20 -15.68 -4.15
N ILE A 411 28.96 -15.27 -4.00
CA ILE A 411 28.10 -15.59 -2.85
C ILE A 411 27.16 -16.73 -3.26
N SER A 412 27.14 -17.84 -2.50
CA SER A 412 26.21 -18.94 -2.75
C SER A 412 24.82 -18.56 -2.31
N CYS A 413 23.85 -18.53 -3.21
CA CYS A 413 22.49 -18.14 -2.91
C CYS A 413 21.52 -19.32 -2.92
N SER A 414 20.55 -19.27 -2.02
CA SER A 414 19.38 -20.14 -2.03
C SER A 414 18.13 -19.32 -1.73
N MET A 415 16.98 -19.75 -2.25
CA MET A 415 15.72 -19.00 -2.10
C MET A 415 14.57 -19.91 -1.68
N GLU A 416 13.64 -19.37 -0.91
CA GLU A 416 12.47 -20.08 -0.41
C GLU A 416 11.23 -19.18 -0.38
N GLY A 417 10.13 -19.66 -0.97
CA GLY A 417 8.81 -19.02 -0.86
C GLY A 417 8.11 -19.47 0.42
N VAL A 418 7.71 -18.52 1.26
CA VAL A 418 7.08 -18.76 2.56
C VAL A 418 5.77 -18.00 2.73
N GLY A 419 4.88 -18.49 3.59
CA GLY A 419 3.71 -17.72 4.03
C GLY A 419 4.10 -16.62 5.03
N TRP A 420 3.26 -15.59 5.16
CA TRP A 420 3.56 -14.41 5.98
C TRP A 420 3.84 -14.77 7.46
N ASP A 421 3.08 -15.66 8.08
CA ASP A 421 3.34 -16.09 9.47
C ASP A 421 4.77 -16.60 9.68
N THR A 422 5.30 -17.35 8.70
CA THR A 422 6.68 -17.84 8.73
C THR A 422 7.69 -16.75 8.35
N ALA A 423 7.30 -15.85 7.45
CA ALA A 423 8.14 -14.76 6.97
C ALA A 423 8.50 -13.81 8.12
N TYR A 424 7.52 -13.36 8.90
CA TYR A 424 7.75 -12.48 10.05
C TYR A 424 8.75 -13.05 11.06
N ASP A 425 8.57 -14.31 11.46
CA ASP A 425 9.47 -14.97 12.40
C ASP A 425 10.90 -15.10 11.85
N ARG A 426 11.03 -15.45 10.56
CA ARG A 426 12.35 -15.72 9.95
C ARG A 426 13.08 -14.44 9.50
N ALA A 427 12.39 -13.34 9.25
CA ALA A 427 13.00 -12.08 8.83
C ALA A 427 14.01 -11.51 9.85
N LEU A 428 13.90 -11.89 11.13
CA LEU A 428 14.87 -11.49 12.16
C LEU A 428 16.26 -12.13 12.00
N SER A 429 16.39 -13.20 11.19
CA SER A 429 17.67 -13.86 10.96
C SER A 429 17.98 -14.13 9.47
N THR A 430 17.00 -13.94 8.61
CA THR A 430 17.09 -14.30 7.19
C THR A 430 16.52 -13.16 6.33
N PRO A 431 17.25 -12.64 5.34
CA PRO A 431 16.74 -11.63 4.43
C PRO A 431 15.44 -12.05 3.74
N LEU A 432 14.41 -11.23 3.86
CA LEU A 432 13.11 -11.40 3.23
C LEU A 432 12.84 -10.25 2.25
N LEU A 433 12.28 -10.55 1.09
CA LEU A 433 11.85 -9.51 0.13
C LEU A 433 10.51 -8.94 0.56
N TRP A 434 10.57 -7.74 1.11
CA TRP A 434 9.42 -6.95 1.54
C TRP A 434 8.90 -6.04 0.42
N GLY A 435 7.76 -5.40 0.67
CA GLY A 435 7.21 -4.30 -0.11
C GLY A 435 6.61 -3.25 0.80
N TRP A 436 7.00 -2.00 0.58
CA TRP A 436 6.60 -0.83 1.35
C TRP A 436 6.36 0.34 0.42
N GLY A 437 5.96 1.47 0.94
CA GLY A 437 5.78 2.71 0.20
C GLY A 437 4.54 3.47 0.66
N ALA A 438 4.69 4.43 1.57
CA ALA A 438 3.59 5.25 2.09
C ALA A 438 3.81 6.74 1.83
N HIS A 439 2.72 7.49 1.82
CA HIS A 439 2.75 8.96 1.82
C HIS A 439 2.90 9.52 3.25
N SER A 440 3.71 8.87 4.09
CA SER A 440 3.96 9.31 5.46
C SER A 440 5.38 9.00 5.89
N PRO A 441 6.08 9.93 6.56
CA PRO A 441 7.40 9.66 7.13
C PRO A 441 7.38 8.57 8.22
N MET A 442 6.20 8.27 8.78
CA MET A 442 6.05 7.22 9.79
C MET A 442 6.56 5.86 9.32
N GLU A 443 6.59 5.61 8.01
CA GLU A 443 7.15 4.39 7.45
C GLU A 443 8.66 4.26 7.69
N LEU A 444 9.43 5.37 7.61
CA LEU A 444 10.84 5.38 8.02
C LEU A 444 10.98 4.99 9.50
N TYR A 445 10.14 5.56 10.36
CA TYR A 445 10.14 5.26 11.79
C TYR A 445 9.89 3.76 12.03
N ASN A 446 8.84 3.21 11.43
CA ASN A 446 8.45 1.80 11.61
C ASN A 446 9.53 0.82 11.13
N ILE A 447 10.30 1.18 10.10
CA ILE A 447 11.30 0.30 9.49
C ILE A 447 12.66 0.40 10.18
N TYR A 448 13.05 1.59 10.67
CA TYR A 448 14.42 1.83 11.12
C TYR A 448 14.55 2.16 12.59
N HIS A 449 13.51 2.73 13.25
CA HIS A 449 13.60 3.10 14.66
C HIS A 449 13.69 1.86 15.55
N THR A 450 14.55 1.92 16.55
CA THR A 450 14.65 0.90 17.59
C THR A 450 13.38 0.92 18.44
N ILE A 451 12.55 -0.12 18.32
CA ILE A 451 11.30 -0.24 19.04
C ILE A 451 11.19 -1.59 19.76
N GLY A 452 10.50 -1.57 20.88
CA GLY A 452 10.15 -2.76 21.65
C GLY A 452 11.27 -3.35 22.51
N ASP A 453 10.96 -4.48 23.10
CA ASP A 453 11.79 -5.14 24.13
C ASP A 453 13.04 -5.82 23.55
N THR A 454 13.12 -5.94 22.21
CA THR A 454 14.26 -6.58 21.53
C THR A 454 15.45 -5.66 21.34
N GLY A 455 15.28 -4.35 21.56
CA GLY A 455 16.34 -3.34 21.32
C GLY A 455 16.73 -3.23 19.85
N SER A 456 15.83 -3.55 18.92
CA SER A 456 16.04 -3.44 17.48
C SER A 456 14.78 -2.95 16.76
N ALA A 457 14.93 -2.58 15.49
CA ALA A 457 13.80 -2.21 14.63
C ALA A 457 12.87 -3.41 14.37
N GLN A 458 11.61 -3.12 14.05
CA GLN A 458 10.53 -4.14 13.98
C GLN A 458 10.79 -5.24 12.95
N TYR A 459 11.30 -4.88 11.77
CA TYR A 459 11.41 -5.80 10.62
C TYR A 459 12.85 -6.23 10.31
N SER A 460 13.83 -5.68 11.02
CA SER A 460 15.24 -6.02 10.86
C SER A 460 15.97 -5.84 12.20
N PRO A 461 16.82 -6.77 12.62
CA PRO A 461 17.70 -6.59 13.77
C PRO A 461 18.72 -5.48 13.49
N TYR A 462 18.35 -4.26 13.81
CA TYR A 462 19.12 -3.04 13.60
C TYR A 462 18.80 -2.04 14.73
N SER A 463 19.79 -1.30 15.17
CA SER A 463 19.64 -0.21 16.15
C SER A 463 20.74 0.82 15.95
N ASN A 464 20.38 2.11 15.99
CA ASN A 464 21.32 3.22 15.95
C ASN A 464 20.72 4.42 16.71
N GLU A 465 21.27 4.74 17.88
CA GLU A 465 20.77 5.80 18.77
C GLU A 465 20.69 7.18 18.08
N THR A 466 21.61 7.50 17.16
CA THR A 466 21.60 8.78 16.44
C THR A 466 20.48 8.83 15.40
N VAL A 467 20.23 7.73 14.71
CA VAL A 467 19.10 7.59 13.76
C VAL A 467 17.79 7.71 14.52
N ASP A 468 17.65 7.01 15.64
CA ASP A 468 16.47 7.06 16.51
C ASP A 468 16.22 8.50 16.99
N GLN A 469 17.28 9.19 17.46
CA GLN A 469 17.19 10.57 17.92
C GLN A 469 16.69 11.50 16.81
N TYR A 470 17.20 11.40 15.58
CA TYR A 470 16.71 12.24 14.48
C TYR A 470 15.24 12.01 14.17
N MET A 471 14.78 10.76 14.22
CA MET A 471 13.38 10.42 14.01
C MET A 471 12.48 10.95 15.13
N ASP A 472 12.91 10.82 16.38
CA ASP A 472 12.19 11.36 17.53
C ASP A 472 12.12 12.89 17.49
N GLU A 473 13.25 13.57 17.17
CA GLU A 473 13.30 15.02 16.98
C GLU A 473 12.42 15.47 15.80
N ALA A 474 12.33 14.67 14.73
CA ALA A 474 11.45 14.94 13.60
C ALA A 474 9.98 14.89 14.02
N LEU A 475 9.58 13.91 14.82
CA LEU A 475 8.23 13.83 15.37
C LEU A 475 7.92 14.98 16.33
N ALA A 476 8.93 15.46 17.06
CA ALA A 476 8.80 16.55 18.02
C ALA A 476 8.83 17.96 17.40
N CYS A 477 9.04 18.08 16.06
CA CYS A 477 8.98 19.38 15.39
C CYS A 477 7.58 20.00 15.49
N SER A 478 7.52 21.30 15.64
CA SER A 478 6.26 22.05 15.58
C SER A 478 5.83 22.36 14.14
N ASP A 479 6.75 22.27 13.18
CA ASP A 479 6.54 22.53 11.76
C ASP A 479 6.82 21.28 10.95
N LEU A 480 5.88 20.90 10.06
CA LEU A 480 5.96 19.69 9.27
C LEU A 480 7.13 19.74 8.26
N GLU A 481 7.34 20.87 7.59
CA GLU A 481 8.41 20.99 6.59
C GLU A 481 9.81 21.02 7.24
N GLU A 482 9.92 21.62 8.43
CA GLU A 482 11.17 21.56 9.20
C GLU A 482 11.51 20.13 9.61
N SER A 483 10.50 19.31 9.92
CA SER A 483 10.69 17.90 10.25
C SER A 483 11.34 17.10 9.12
N TYR A 484 11.10 17.45 7.86
CA TYR A 484 11.69 16.74 6.72
C TYR A 484 13.21 16.73 6.73
N THR A 485 13.83 17.81 7.21
CA THR A 485 15.30 17.90 7.35
C THR A 485 15.83 16.87 8.36
N LEU A 486 15.09 16.60 9.43
CA LEU A 486 15.48 15.60 10.44
C LEU A 486 15.26 14.17 9.90
N TRP A 487 14.16 13.90 9.20
CA TRP A 487 13.95 12.65 8.49
C TRP A 487 15.05 12.38 7.45
N GLN A 488 15.54 13.41 6.75
CA GLN A 488 16.68 13.30 5.83
C GLN A 488 17.98 13.00 6.59
N LYS A 489 18.21 13.59 7.77
CA LYS A 489 19.38 13.30 8.60
C LYS A 489 19.37 11.88 9.15
N ALA A 490 18.20 11.34 9.53
CA ALA A 490 18.08 9.94 9.93
C ALA A 490 18.51 8.98 8.81
N GLN A 491 18.30 9.36 7.55
CA GLN A 491 18.81 8.62 6.41
C GLN A 491 20.32 8.79 6.24
N TRP A 492 20.84 10.03 6.32
CA TRP A 492 22.27 10.33 6.29
C TRP A 492 22.57 11.77 6.76
N ASP A 493 23.37 11.92 7.80
CA ASP A 493 23.77 13.24 8.34
C ASP A 493 25.17 13.69 7.92
N GLY A 494 25.91 12.83 7.19
CA GLY A 494 27.31 13.01 6.80
C GLY A 494 28.31 12.17 7.61
N GLU A 495 27.84 11.49 8.66
CA GLU A 495 28.67 10.63 9.53
C GLU A 495 27.97 9.28 9.79
N THR A 496 26.65 9.28 9.99
CA THR A 496 25.86 8.08 10.27
C THR A 496 24.49 8.15 9.59
N GLY A 497 23.80 7.01 9.48
CA GLY A 497 22.48 6.88 8.90
C GLY A 497 22.25 5.50 8.30
N VAL A 498 21.09 5.34 7.64
CA VAL A 498 20.67 4.04 7.08
C VAL A 498 21.06 3.81 5.61
N THR A 499 21.69 4.81 4.98
CA THR A 499 22.07 4.76 3.55
C THR A 499 23.36 3.98 3.29
N GLN A 500 23.81 3.97 2.03
CA GLN A 500 25.04 3.33 1.54
C GLN A 500 26.30 3.74 2.32
N GLU A 501 26.39 5.00 2.75
CA GLU A 501 27.55 5.49 3.50
C GLU A 501 27.50 5.10 4.98
N GLY A 502 26.32 4.71 5.48
CA GLY A 502 26.06 4.34 6.86
C GLY A 502 25.91 2.83 7.09
N ASP A 503 24.80 2.44 7.72
CA ASP A 503 24.61 1.09 8.29
C ASP A 503 23.97 0.08 7.33
N ILE A 504 23.21 0.53 6.34
CA ILE A 504 22.57 -0.28 5.29
C ILE A 504 21.79 -1.48 5.86
N PRO A 505 20.80 -1.29 6.75
CA PRO A 505 20.00 -2.41 7.27
C PRO A 505 19.03 -2.98 6.23
N TRP A 506 18.92 -2.34 5.04
CA TRP A 506 18.10 -2.76 3.90
C TRP A 506 18.84 -2.54 2.58
N VAL A 507 18.59 -3.43 1.62
CA VAL A 507 18.92 -3.23 0.21
C VAL A 507 17.63 -3.05 -0.56
N TRP A 508 17.35 -1.81 -0.97
CA TRP A 508 16.21 -1.47 -1.82
C TRP A 508 16.56 -1.78 -3.27
N LEU A 509 15.64 -2.37 -4.01
CA LEU A 509 15.85 -2.87 -5.36
C LEU A 509 15.12 -2.04 -6.40
N VAL A 510 13.80 -2.05 -6.38
CA VAL A 510 12.94 -1.42 -7.38
C VAL A 510 11.71 -0.80 -6.75
N ASN A 511 11.20 0.28 -7.36
CA ASN A 511 9.83 0.75 -7.22
C ASN A 511 9.04 0.25 -8.42
N ILE A 512 7.90 -0.40 -8.20
CA ILE A 512 7.11 -1.05 -9.26
C ILE A 512 6.07 -0.08 -9.79
N ASP A 513 6.05 0.21 -11.09
CA ASP A 513 4.96 0.99 -11.68
C ASP A 513 3.64 0.21 -11.61
N HIS A 514 2.55 0.91 -11.28
CA HIS A 514 1.22 0.34 -11.30
C HIS A 514 0.63 0.40 -12.71
N LEU A 515 0.37 -0.76 -13.30
CA LEU A 515 -0.03 -0.90 -14.70
C LEU A 515 -1.53 -1.14 -14.85
N TYR A 516 -2.12 -0.48 -15.84
CA TYR A 516 -3.55 -0.62 -16.12
C TYR A 516 -3.82 -0.62 -17.61
N TRP A 517 -4.68 -1.53 -18.06
CA TRP A 517 -5.35 -1.46 -19.36
C TRP A 517 -6.51 -0.47 -19.25
N VAL A 518 -6.39 0.67 -19.93
CA VAL A 518 -7.39 1.75 -19.90
C VAL A 518 -8.09 1.81 -21.24
N ARG A 519 -9.43 1.71 -21.25
CA ARG A 519 -10.24 1.76 -22.46
C ARG A 519 -10.03 3.09 -23.19
N GLU A 520 -9.90 3.05 -24.52
CA GLU A 520 -9.87 4.26 -25.35
C GLU A 520 -11.11 5.11 -25.11
N GLY A 521 -10.92 6.42 -24.97
CA GLY A 521 -11.97 7.38 -24.63
C GLY A 521 -12.12 7.65 -23.13
N LEU A 522 -11.70 6.73 -22.24
CA LEU A 522 -11.63 7.03 -20.81
C LEU A 522 -10.43 7.95 -20.54
N GLN A 523 -10.68 9.11 -19.94
CA GLN A 523 -9.69 10.06 -19.49
C GLN A 523 -9.53 9.92 -17.98
N VAL A 524 -8.47 9.25 -17.55
CA VAL A 524 -8.05 9.17 -16.14
C VAL A 524 -7.42 10.50 -15.77
N ALA A 525 -7.81 11.07 -14.62
CA ALA A 525 -7.22 12.31 -14.13
C ALA A 525 -5.75 12.12 -13.74
N GLU A 526 -5.00 13.23 -13.66
CA GLU A 526 -3.60 13.23 -13.25
C GLU A 526 -3.44 12.50 -11.90
N GLN A 527 -2.56 11.51 -11.87
CA GLN A 527 -2.30 10.70 -10.69
C GLN A 527 -1.12 11.30 -9.91
N LYS A 528 -1.22 11.35 -8.58
CA LYS A 528 -0.04 11.49 -7.72
C LYS A 528 0.78 10.21 -7.80
N ILE A 529 2.04 10.26 -7.37
CA ILE A 529 2.83 9.04 -7.22
C ILE A 529 2.09 8.05 -6.30
N HIS A 530 1.94 6.81 -6.75
CA HIS A 530 1.13 5.84 -5.99
C HIS A 530 1.90 5.33 -4.76
N PRO A 531 1.29 5.22 -3.58
CA PRO A 531 1.83 4.44 -2.48
C PRO A 531 1.69 2.94 -2.77
N HIS A 532 2.30 2.11 -1.96
CA HIS A 532 1.97 0.68 -1.92
C HIS A 532 0.49 0.52 -1.56
N GLY A 533 -0.30 -0.03 -2.44
CA GLY A 533 -1.75 0.04 -2.19
C GLY A 533 -2.60 -0.72 -3.18
N HIS A 534 -2.55 -1.98 -3.22
CA HIS A 534 -3.50 -2.99 -3.75
C HIS A 534 -4.59 -2.52 -4.74
N GLY A 535 -4.34 -1.45 -5.52
CA GLY A 535 -5.23 -0.97 -6.59
C GLY A 535 -6.13 0.23 -6.24
N TRP A 536 -6.28 0.62 -4.96
CA TRP A 536 -7.12 1.76 -4.58
C TRP A 536 -6.51 3.12 -4.97
N SER A 537 -5.20 3.20 -5.11
CA SER A 537 -4.51 4.46 -5.43
C SER A 537 -5.02 5.09 -6.72
N VAL A 538 -5.25 4.31 -7.77
CA VAL A 538 -5.71 4.82 -9.06
C VAL A 538 -7.09 5.48 -8.99
N VAL A 539 -7.96 5.03 -8.10
CA VAL A 539 -9.34 5.56 -7.98
C VAL A 539 -9.46 6.74 -7.03
N ASN A 540 -8.38 7.20 -6.40
CA ASN A 540 -8.41 8.33 -5.48
C ASN A 540 -9.04 9.60 -6.07
N ASN A 541 -8.95 9.79 -7.38
CA ASN A 541 -9.52 10.92 -8.10
C ASN A 541 -10.52 10.50 -9.18
N VAL A 542 -11.18 9.35 -9.01
CA VAL A 542 -12.17 8.83 -9.97
C VAL A 542 -13.35 9.77 -10.20
N ASP A 543 -13.64 10.64 -9.24
CA ASP A 543 -14.61 11.72 -9.34
C ASP A 543 -14.29 12.74 -10.46
N GLN A 544 -13.03 12.86 -10.86
CA GLN A 544 -12.55 13.78 -11.88
C GLN A 544 -12.44 13.15 -13.28
N TRP A 545 -12.57 11.82 -13.39
CA TRP A 545 -12.45 11.13 -14.66
C TRP A 545 -13.59 11.49 -15.61
N THR A 546 -13.31 11.41 -16.92
CA THR A 546 -14.30 11.74 -17.96
C THR A 546 -14.21 10.77 -19.11
N TRP A 547 -15.24 10.76 -19.94
CA TRP A 547 -15.22 10.11 -21.24
C TRP A 547 -15.07 11.17 -22.33
N ALA A 548 -14.20 10.89 -23.35
CA ALA A 548 -14.00 11.75 -24.53
C ALA A 548 -15.12 11.57 -25.56
#